data_1547c7d72b9931368814cb191618330d
#
_entry.id   1547c7d72b9931368814cb191618330d
#
_cell.length_a   1.000
_cell.length_b   1.000
_cell.length_c   1.000
_cell.angle_alpha   90.00
_cell.angle_beta   90.00
_cell.angle_gamma   90.00
#
_symmetry.space_group_name_H-M   'P 1'
#
loop_
_entity.id
_entity.type
_entity.pdbx_description
1 polymer ?
#
loop_
_entity_poly.entity_id
_entity_poly.type
_entity_poly.pdbx_seq_one_letter_code
_entity_poly.pdbx_strand_id
1 'polypeptide(L)'
;MADEPSRKFLRRAFVKAMLRRVLLLVTVAGIVYGAVAMIYATRTIFKVKMNYAVVLERFGGKREAVTAVGWHARLPYFTRIEQEVPLMNQRLFLGGTTEPMRIISKENVALWTSAVMTYRIRDLRTWAIENLDPLSLLQADYDGIVKDILQAQRVNELISDRESIKEKIFSALKSRPINEGGPTLEEKYGIDVVSFVLKDTRFGDKLVEATEEKKRRELIAEAENYAADQEASRIRKLYAAYLESIQSLQKAIGRTDGATDAALFEFLTQQKWAAAYEKNQGDQQTIVIQNTQTPPALTIPQALPAPKVKDRQE
;
A
#
# COMPACT_ATOMS: atom_id res chain seq x y z
N MET A 1 -19.81 -95.74 -49.28
CA MET A 1 -18.84 -94.70 -49.48
C MET A 1 -19.48 -93.50 -50.17
N ALA A 2 -20.18 -92.68 -49.42
CA ALA A 2 -20.72 -91.43 -49.92
C ALA A 2 -20.86 -90.55 -48.69
N ASP A 3 -20.02 -89.49 -48.53
CA ASP A 3 -20.33 -88.31 -47.76
C ASP A 3 -19.13 -87.32 -47.51
N GLU A 4 -18.10 -87.35 -48.28
CA GLU A 4 -17.00 -86.39 -48.13
C GLU A 4 -17.27 -84.99 -48.75
N PRO A 5 -18.04 -84.84 -49.84
CA PRO A 5 -18.29 -83.49 -50.41
C PRO A 5 -19.17 -82.55 -49.55
N SER A 6 -20.10 -83.14 -48.76
CA SER A 6 -21.01 -82.35 -47.94
C SER A 6 -20.29 -81.65 -46.75
N ARG A 7 -19.35 -82.30 -46.12
CA ARG A 7 -18.56 -81.77 -45.02
C ARG A 7 -17.66 -80.60 -45.43
N LYS A 8 -17.09 -80.60 -46.60
CA LYS A 8 -16.25 -79.51 -47.14
C LYS A 8 -17.08 -78.25 -47.50
N PHE A 9 -18.30 -78.52 -48.00
CA PHE A 9 -19.23 -77.41 -48.31
C PHE A 9 -19.78 -76.71 -47.02
N LEU A 10 -20.19 -77.48 -46.04
CA LEU A 10 -20.63 -76.95 -44.72
C LEU A 10 -19.52 -76.23 -44.02
N ARG A 11 -18.28 -76.69 -44.01
CA ARG A 11 -17.12 -76.00 -43.47
C ARG A 11 -16.89 -74.67 -44.18
N ARG A 12 -16.97 -74.61 -45.49
CA ARG A 12 -16.81 -73.36 -46.25
C ARG A 12 -17.94 -72.36 -45.99
N ALA A 13 -19.16 -72.84 -45.87
CA ALA A 13 -20.32 -72.00 -45.51
C ALA A 13 -20.20 -71.44 -44.07
N PHE A 14 -19.79 -72.27 -43.11
CA PHE A 14 -19.53 -71.87 -41.74
C PHE A 14 -18.39 -70.88 -41.62
N VAL A 15 -17.26 -71.10 -42.32
CA VAL A 15 -16.14 -70.11 -42.31
C VAL A 15 -16.55 -68.81 -42.95
N LYS A 16 -17.33 -68.80 -44.06
CA LYS A 16 -17.86 -67.55 -44.64
C LYS A 16 -18.82 -66.84 -43.74
N ALA A 17 -19.69 -67.58 -43.04
CA ALA A 17 -20.60 -66.97 -42.07
C ALA A 17 -19.86 -66.36 -40.86
N MET A 18 -18.85 -67.06 -40.35
CA MET A 18 -17.97 -66.57 -39.27
C MET A 18 -17.17 -65.39 -39.74
N LEU A 19 -16.57 -65.37 -40.92
CA LEU A 19 -15.83 -64.28 -41.49
C LEU A 19 -16.70 -63.02 -41.65
N ARG A 20 -17.97 -63.16 -42.11
CA ARG A 20 -18.93 -62.06 -42.18
C ARG A 20 -19.27 -61.47 -40.81
N ARG A 21 -19.44 -62.32 -39.78
CA ARG A 21 -19.67 -61.86 -38.41
C ARG A 21 -18.50 -61.11 -37.82
N VAL A 22 -17.28 -61.65 -38.05
CA VAL A 22 -16.04 -61.00 -37.63
C VAL A 22 -15.87 -59.62 -38.33
N LEU A 23 -16.10 -59.58 -39.64
CA LEU A 23 -16.03 -58.33 -40.41
C LEU A 23 -17.05 -57.32 -39.93
N LEU A 24 -18.26 -57.76 -39.64
CA LEU A 24 -19.33 -56.88 -39.10
C LEU A 24 -18.95 -56.35 -37.72
N LEU A 25 -18.38 -57.14 -36.83
CA LEU A 25 -17.87 -56.72 -35.53
C LEU A 25 -16.74 -55.69 -35.63
N VAL A 26 -15.80 -55.94 -36.56
CA VAL A 26 -14.67 -55.00 -36.80
C VAL A 26 -15.16 -53.66 -37.36
N THR A 27 -16.14 -53.69 -38.29
CA THR A 27 -16.72 -52.43 -38.81
C THR A 27 -17.49 -51.67 -37.75
N VAL A 28 -18.30 -52.33 -36.93
CA VAL A 28 -19.00 -51.70 -35.81
C VAL A 28 -18.01 -51.14 -34.79
N ALA A 29 -16.96 -51.89 -34.43
CA ALA A 29 -15.92 -51.40 -33.52
C ALA A 29 -15.18 -50.18 -34.11
N GLY A 30 -14.90 -50.18 -35.40
CA GLY A 30 -14.30 -49.03 -36.11
C GLY A 30 -15.18 -47.78 -36.09
N ILE A 31 -16.50 -47.97 -36.30
CA ILE A 31 -17.45 -46.87 -36.25
C ILE A 31 -17.55 -46.28 -34.81
N VAL A 32 -17.62 -47.16 -33.80
CA VAL A 32 -17.66 -46.74 -32.39
C VAL A 32 -16.38 -46.01 -32.01
N TYR A 33 -15.23 -46.53 -32.38
CA TYR A 33 -13.93 -45.92 -32.14
C TYR A 33 -13.83 -44.55 -32.84
N GLY A 34 -14.24 -44.46 -34.11
CA GLY A 34 -14.28 -43.21 -34.86
C GLY A 34 -15.21 -42.17 -34.22
N ALA A 35 -16.39 -42.58 -33.74
CA ALA A 35 -17.32 -41.72 -33.03
C ALA A 35 -16.74 -41.19 -31.70
N VAL A 36 -16.10 -42.05 -30.91
CA VAL A 36 -15.43 -41.67 -29.67
C VAL A 36 -14.27 -40.74 -29.96
N ALA A 37 -13.42 -41.04 -30.93
CA ALA A 37 -12.30 -40.19 -31.34
C ALA A 37 -12.80 -38.80 -31.81
N MET A 38 -13.89 -38.75 -32.54
CA MET A 38 -14.53 -37.49 -32.98
C MET A 38 -15.04 -36.68 -31.79
N ILE A 39 -15.67 -37.31 -30.81
CA ILE A 39 -16.13 -36.64 -29.59
C ILE A 39 -14.98 -36.02 -28.82
N TYR A 40 -13.87 -36.72 -28.67
CA TYR A 40 -12.66 -36.25 -28.03
C TYR A 40 -11.98 -35.13 -28.83
N ALA A 41 -11.80 -35.26 -30.12
CA ALA A 41 -11.14 -34.29 -30.98
C ALA A 41 -11.90 -32.96 -31.06
N THR A 42 -13.24 -33.01 -31.06
CA THR A 42 -14.09 -31.83 -31.17
C THR A 42 -14.45 -31.21 -29.84
N ARG A 43 -14.00 -31.77 -28.70
CA ARG A 43 -14.37 -31.33 -27.34
C ARG A 43 -15.88 -31.14 -27.20
N THR A 44 -16.64 -32.07 -27.74
CA THR A 44 -18.13 -32.05 -27.68
C THR A 44 -18.64 -32.08 -26.25
N ILE A 45 -17.88 -32.69 -25.34
CA ILE A 45 -18.21 -32.76 -23.91
C ILE A 45 -17.20 -31.89 -23.16
N PHE A 46 -17.70 -31.01 -22.30
CA PHE A 46 -16.91 -30.20 -21.43
C PHE A 46 -17.42 -30.30 -19.99
N LYS A 47 -16.53 -30.05 -19.03
CA LYS A 47 -16.85 -30.10 -17.60
C LYS A 47 -16.79 -28.68 -17.02
N VAL A 48 -17.91 -28.23 -16.41
CA VAL A 48 -17.93 -27.01 -15.60
C VAL A 48 -17.47 -27.37 -14.19
N LYS A 49 -16.40 -26.75 -13.76
CA LYS A 49 -15.84 -26.93 -12.42
C LYS A 49 -16.67 -26.16 -11.39
N MET A 50 -16.61 -26.60 -10.14
CA MET A 50 -17.23 -25.88 -9.03
C MET A 50 -16.66 -24.44 -8.96
N ASN A 51 -17.53 -23.45 -8.77
CA ASN A 51 -17.21 -22.03 -8.75
C ASN A 51 -16.62 -21.45 -10.05
N TYR A 52 -16.91 -22.11 -11.19
CA TYR A 52 -16.65 -21.60 -12.52
C TYR A 52 -17.93 -21.53 -13.32
N ALA A 53 -17.96 -20.60 -14.26
CA ALA A 53 -18.97 -20.56 -15.31
C ALA A 53 -18.26 -20.65 -16.66
N VAL A 54 -18.93 -21.24 -17.62
CA VAL A 54 -18.44 -21.34 -18.99
C VAL A 54 -19.32 -20.53 -19.89
N VAL A 55 -18.74 -19.59 -20.62
CA VAL A 55 -19.45 -18.80 -21.61
C VAL A 55 -19.32 -19.49 -22.97
N LEU A 56 -20.47 -19.81 -23.53
CA LEU A 56 -20.61 -20.42 -24.84
C LEU A 56 -21.09 -19.40 -25.85
N GLU A 57 -20.39 -19.30 -26.95
CA GLU A 57 -20.84 -18.56 -28.12
C GLU A 57 -21.57 -19.53 -29.06
N ARG A 58 -22.84 -19.27 -29.37
CA ARG A 58 -23.63 -20.01 -30.34
C ARG A 58 -23.53 -19.38 -31.73
N PHE A 59 -23.85 -20.17 -32.75
CA PHE A 59 -23.94 -19.71 -34.12
C PHE A 59 -24.79 -18.42 -34.23
N GLY A 60 -24.22 -17.37 -34.84
CA GLY A 60 -24.86 -16.05 -34.89
C GLY A 60 -24.43 -15.08 -33.78
N GLY A 61 -23.38 -15.42 -32.99
CA GLY A 61 -22.80 -14.50 -31.98
C GLY A 61 -23.58 -14.44 -30.67
N LYS A 62 -24.60 -15.29 -30.48
CA LYS A 62 -25.36 -15.32 -29.23
C LYS A 62 -24.54 -15.99 -28.15
N ARG A 63 -24.27 -15.25 -27.06
CA ARG A 63 -23.57 -15.75 -25.88
C ARG A 63 -24.52 -16.31 -24.83
N GLU A 64 -24.16 -17.38 -24.23
CA GLU A 64 -24.91 -18.05 -23.16
C GLU A 64 -23.96 -18.52 -22.07
N ALA A 65 -24.28 -18.23 -20.81
CA ALA A 65 -23.48 -18.64 -19.67
C ALA A 65 -24.04 -19.92 -19.04
N VAL A 66 -23.20 -20.94 -18.87
CA VAL A 66 -23.50 -22.21 -18.20
C VAL A 66 -22.84 -22.20 -16.83
N THR A 67 -23.66 -22.18 -15.77
CA THR A 67 -23.21 -22.15 -14.37
C THR A 67 -23.37 -23.49 -13.66
N ALA A 68 -24.19 -24.40 -14.22
CA ALA A 68 -24.44 -25.69 -13.62
C ALA A 68 -23.16 -26.54 -13.60
N VAL A 69 -22.78 -27.00 -12.41
CA VAL A 69 -21.61 -27.85 -12.20
C VAL A 69 -21.85 -29.24 -12.79
N GLY A 70 -20.87 -29.76 -13.51
CA GLY A 70 -20.96 -31.10 -14.07
C GLY A 70 -20.53 -31.20 -15.52
N TRP A 71 -20.89 -32.30 -16.14
CA TRP A 71 -20.61 -32.54 -17.54
C TRP A 71 -21.71 -31.97 -18.43
N HIS A 72 -21.33 -31.22 -19.45
CA HIS A 72 -22.23 -30.61 -20.41
C HIS A 72 -21.81 -31.02 -21.83
N ALA A 73 -22.80 -31.17 -22.70
CA ALA A 73 -22.57 -31.44 -24.12
C ALA A 73 -22.80 -30.15 -24.93
N ARG A 74 -21.98 -29.96 -25.95
CA ARG A 74 -22.13 -28.88 -26.92
C ARG A 74 -22.08 -29.42 -28.34
N LEU A 75 -22.66 -28.68 -29.26
CA LEU A 75 -22.58 -29.00 -30.70
C LEU A 75 -21.29 -28.36 -31.26
N PRO A 76 -20.26 -29.12 -31.65
CA PRO A 76 -18.91 -28.62 -31.87
C PRO A 76 -18.80 -27.58 -32.99
N TYR A 77 -19.64 -27.62 -33.99
CA TYR A 77 -19.60 -26.66 -35.12
C TYR A 77 -20.49 -25.43 -34.91
N PHE A 78 -21.45 -25.50 -33.98
CA PHE A 78 -22.44 -24.44 -33.73
C PHE A 78 -22.22 -23.68 -32.42
N THR A 79 -21.38 -24.23 -31.54
CA THR A 79 -21.08 -23.63 -30.25
C THR A 79 -19.57 -23.67 -30.00
N ARG A 80 -19.02 -22.53 -29.57
CA ARG A 80 -17.63 -22.38 -29.18
C ARG A 80 -17.57 -22.05 -27.69
N ILE A 81 -16.62 -22.61 -26.95
CA ILE A 81 -16.29 -22.13 -25.62
C ILE A 81 -15.45 -20.87 -25.81
N GLU A 82 -15.98 -19.75 -25.34
CA GLU A 82 -15.31 -18.45 -25.45
C GLU A 82 -14.41 -18.21 -24.23
N GLN A 83 -14.96 -18.39 -23.03
CA GLN A 83 -14.23 -18.09 -21.80
C GLN A 83 -14.71 -19.00 -20.65
N GLU A 84 -13.76 -19.38 -19.77
CA GLU A 84 -14.05 -19.93 -18.44
C GLU A 84 -13.90 -18.81 -17.42
N VAL A 85 -14.98 -18.47 -16.73
CA VAL A 85 -15.04 -17.34 -15.78
C VAL A 85 -15.05 -17.87 -14.35
N PRO A 86 -14.06 -17.57 -13.51
CA PRO A 86 -14.08 -17.94 -12.11
C PRO A 86 -15.06 -17.03 -11.34
N LEU A 87 -15.95 -17.67 -10.54
CA LEU A 87 -16.94 -16.98 -9.70
C LEU A 87 -16.44 -16.68 -8.28
N MET A 88 -15.20 -17.11 -7.98
CA MET A 88 -14.54 -16.84 -6.71
C MET A 88 -14.00 -15.40 -6.66
N ASN A 89 -13.59 -14.98 -5.47
CA ASN A 89 -12.93 -13.70 -5.29
C ASN A 89 -11.64 -13.63 -6.12
N GLN A 90 -11.58 -12.61 -6.94
CA GLN A 90 -10.43 -12.32 -7.82
C GLN A 90 -9.73 -11.05 -7.35
N ARG A 91 -8.46 -10.91 -7.68
CA ARG A 91 -7.66 -9.74 -7.34
C ARG A 91 -7.32 -8.97 -8.60
N LEU A 92 -7.50 -7.66 -8.52
CA LEU A 92 -7.12 -6.71 -9.55
C LEU A 92 -6.08 -5.76 -8.98
N PHE A 93 -4.93 -5.68 -9.64
CA PHE A 93 -3.81 -4.82 -9.23
C PHE A 93 -3.90 -3.48 -9.94
N LEU A 94 -3.52 -2.42 -9.26
CA LEU A 94 -3.42 -1.10 -9.85
C LEU A 94 -2.35 -1.09 -10.97
N GLY A 95 -2.72 -0.63 -12.16
CA GLY A 95 -1.85 -0.68 -13.34
C GLY A 95 -1.72 -2.07 -13.97
N GLY A 96 -2.55 -3.06 -13.57
CA GLY A 96 -2.53 -4.41 -14.11
C GLY A 96 -1.36 -5.29 -13.68
N THR A 97 -0.42 -4.75 -12.92
CA THR A 97 0.79 -5.44 -12.46
C THR A 97 0.94 -5.35 -10.95
N THR A 98 1.80 -6.20 -10.38
CA THR A 98 2.16 -6.12 -8.96
C THR A 98 3.13 -4.98 -8.65
N GLU A 99 3.71 -4.37 -9.68
CA GLU A 99 4.65 -3.27 -9.53
C GLU A 99 3.93 -1.98 -9.18
N PRO A 100 4.58 -1.10 -8.38
CA PRO A 100 3.98 0.17 -8.01
C PRO A 100 3.79 1.07 -9.23
N MET A 101 2.61 1.64 -9.37
CA MET A 101 2.27 2.58 -10.42
C MET A 101 2.67 4.00 -10.04
N ARG A 102 3.26 4.73 -10.98
CA ARG A 102 3.58 6.15 -10.79
C ARG A 102 2.32 7.02 -10.93
N ILE A 103 2.06 7.82 -9.90
CA ILE A 103 0.96 8.80 -9.86
C ILE A 103 1.55 10.15 -9.47
N ILE A 104 0.92 11.22 -9.90
CA ILE A 104 1.31 12.59 -9.55
C ILE A 104 0.26 13.16 -8.60
N SER A 105 0.66 13.62 -7.42
CA SER A 105 -0.22 14.23 -6.43
C SER A 105 -0.68 15.63 -6.87
N LYS A 106 -1.64 16.21 -6.13
CA LYS A 106 -2.12 17.59 -6.34
C LYS A 106 -0.99 18.64 -6.31
N GLU A 107 0.10 18.36 -5.61
CA GLU A 107 1.26 19.24 -5.44
C GLU A 107 2.35 18.97 -6.50
N ASN A 108 2.03 18.27 -7.60
CA ASN A 108 2.97 17.84 -8.64
C ASN A 108 4.13 16.95 -8.16
N VAL A 109 3.95 16.26 -7.05
CA VAL A 109 4.92 15.33 -6.52
C VAL A 109 4.65 13.93 -7.06
N ALA A 110 5.67 13.30 -7.65
CA ALA A 110 5.57 11.93 -8.11
C ALA A 110 5.61 10.98 -6.90
N LEU A 111 4.65 10.06 -6.86
CA LEU A 111 4.59 8.97 -5.90
C LEU A 111 4.40 7.65 -6.65
N TRP A 112 4.90 6.57 -6.09
CA TRP A 112 4.70 5.22 -6.56
C TRP A 112 3.80 4.50 -5.57
N THR A 113 2.64 4.05 -6.06
CA THR A 113 1.68 3.37 -5.21
C THR A 113 1.27 2.04 -5.80
N SER A 114 1.02 1.07 -4.95
CA SER A 114 0.42 -0.21 -5.32
C SER A 114 -0.86 -0.42 -4.52
N ALA A 115 -1.90 -0.81 -5.22
CA ALA A 115 -3.19 -1.11 -4.61
C ALA A 115 -3.79 -2.37 -5.22
N VAL A 116 -4.64 -3.03 -4.44
CA VAL A 116 -5.31 -4.26 -4.86
C VAL A 116 -6.78 -4.16 -4.51
N MET A 117 -7.60 -4.35 -5.51
CA MET A 117 -9.05 -4.53 -5.35
C MET A 117 -9.36 -6.02 -5.39
N THR A 118 -10.15 -6.51 -4.45
CA THR A 118 -10.72 -7.85 -4.48
C THR A 118 -12.17 -7.73 -4.88
N TYR A 119 -12.54 -8.42 -5.94
CA TYR A 119 -13.90 -8.40 -6.46
C TYR A 119 -14.41 -9.81 -6.72
N ARG A 120 -15.72 -9.97 -6.85
CA ARG A 120 -16.38 -11.20 -7.20
C ARG A 120 -17.43 -10.90 -8.28
N ILE A 121 -17.52 -11.78 -9.27
CA ILE A 121 -18.54 -11.67 -10.33
C ILE A 121 -19.89 -12.10 -9.75
N ARG A 122 -20.87 -11.19 -9.78
CA ARG A 122 -22.22 -11.40 -9.29
C ARG A 122 -23.18 -11.71 -10.44
N ASP A 123 -23.07 -10.96 -11.52
CA ASP A 123 -23.90 -11.11 -12.71
C ASP A 123 -23.04 -11.46 -13.94
N LEU A 124 -23.12 -12.72 -14.34
CA LEU A 124 -22.42 -13.23 -15.52
C LEU A 124 -22.94 -12.66 -16.84
N ARG A 125 -24.19 -12.24 -16.87
CA ARG A 125 -24.79 -11.68 -18.08
C ARG A 125 -24.10 -10.36 -18.40
N THR A 126 -24.08 -9.46 -17.45
CA THR A 126 -23.43 -8.17 -17.60
C THR A 126 -21.93 -8.33 -17.81
N TRP A 127 -21.29 -9.25 -17.06
CA TRP A 127 -19.84 -9.48 -17.18
C TRP A 127 -19.43 -10.00 -18.56
N ALA A 128 -20.00 -11.09 -19.01
CA ALA A 128 -19.46 -11.86 -20.14
C ALA A 128 -20.31 -11.79 -21.42
N ILE A 129 -21.59 -11.37 -21.31
CA ILE A 129 -22.47 -11.29 -22.48
C ILE A 129 -22.51 -9.87 -23.03
N GLU A 130 -22.62 -8.86 -22.17
CA GLU A 130 -22.74 -7.47 -22.57
C GLU A 130 -21.36 -6.82 -22.84
N ASN A 131 -20.30 -7.30 -22.19
CA ASN A 131 -18.94 -6.81 -22.38
C ASN A 131 -18.08 -7.84 -23.14
N LEU A 132 -17.33 -7.37 -24.14
CA LEU A 132 -16.48 -8.23 -24.96
C LEU A 132 -15.19 -8.60 -24.19
N ASP A 133 -14.56 -7.64 -23.54
CA ASP A 133 -13.36 -7.82 -22.71
C ASP A 133 -13.57 -7.10 -21.37
N PRO A 134 -14.34 -7.70 -20.47
CA PRO A 134 -14.72 -7.05 -19.21
C PRO A 134 -13.53 -6.79 -18.29
N LEU A 135 -12.49 -7.64 -18.36
CA LEU A 135 -11.33 -7.51 -17.47
C LEU A 135 -10.49 -6.27 -17.82
N SER A 136 -10.22 -6.05 -19.10
CA SER A 136 -9.45 -4.90 -19.59
C SER A 136 -10.19 -3.59 -19.35
N LEU A 137 -11.51 -3.58 -19.59
CA LEU A 137 -12.35 -2.41 -19.35
C LEU A 137 -12.46 -2.10 -17.85
N LEU A 138 -12.66 -3.12 -17.02
CA LEU A 138 -12.69 -2.97 -15.56
C LEU A 138 -11.36 -2.44 -15.03
N GLN A 139 -10.23 -2.92 -15.58
CA GLN A 139 -8.90 -2.45 -15.20
C GLN A 139 -8.75 -0.95 -15.50
N ALA A 140 -9.16 -0.50 -16.68
CA ALA A 140 -9.05 0.89 -17.08
C ALA A 140 -9.92 1.82 -16.19
N ASP A 141 -11.16 1.43 -15.91
CA ASP A 141 -12.06 2.21 -15.06
C ASP A 141 -11.60 2.21 -13.60
N TYR A 142 -11.14 1.08 -13.09
CA TYR A 142 -10.55 0.97 -11.76
C TYR A 142 -9.33 1.87 -11.60
N ASP A 143 -8.40 1.79 -12.54
CA ASP A 143 -7.19 2.63 -12.55
C ASP A 143 -7.54 4.12 -12.63
N GLY A 144 -8.55 4.48 -13.43
CA GLY A 144 -9.05 5.84 -13.54
C GLY A 144 -9.56 6.38 -12.19
N ILE A 145 -10.50 5.66 -11.56
CA ILE A 145 -11.09 6.08 -10.27
C ILE A 145 -10.02 6.22 -9.18
N VAL A 146 -9.12 5.24 -9.07
CA VAL A 146 -8.06 5.27 -8.05
C VAL A 146 -7.09 6.42 -8.29
N LYS A 147 -6.68 6.64 -9.54
CA LYS A 147 -5.81 7.77 -9.91
C LYS A 147 -6.44 9.11 -9.60
N ASP A 148 -7.69 9.32 -10.01
CA ASP A 148 -8.41 10.56 -9.77
C ASP A 148 -8.42 10.95 -8.29
N ILE A 149 -8.72 9.97 -7.43
CA ILE A 149 -8.79 10.21 -5.99
C ILE A 149 -7.40 10.48 -5.42
N LEU A 150 -6.39 9.71 -5.81
CA LEU A 150 -5.02 9.89 -5.30
C LEU A 150 -4.40 11.21 -5.80
N GLN A 151 -4.67 11.61 -7.04
CA GLN A 151 -4.20 12.88 -7.61
C GLN A 151 -4.86 14.10 -6.96
N ALA A 152 -6.08 13.96 -6.45
CA ALA A 152 -6.78 15.03 -5.75
C ALA A 152 -6.25 15.28 -4.32
N GLN A 153 -5.48 14.35 -3.74
CA GLN A 153 -4.96 14.45 -2.37
C GLN A 153 -3.61 15.17 -2.32
N ARG A 154 -3.32 15.78 -1.16
CA ARG A 154 -2.01 16.35 -0.85
C ARG A 154 -1.04 15.27 -0.36
N VAL A 155 0.26 15.52 -0.51
CA VAL A 155 1.31 14.59 -0.08
C VAL A 155 1.20 14.27 1.42
N ASN A 156 0.96 15.27 2.24
CA ASN A 156 0.82 15.09 3.69
C ASN A 156 -0.38 14.22 4.06
N GLU A 157 -1.51 14.36 3.37
CA GLU A 157 -2.71 13.53 3.57
C GLU A 157 -2.45 12.08 3.18
N LEU A 158 -1.70 11.85 2.09
CA LEU A 158 -1.31 10.52 1.63
C LEU A 158 -0.40 9.77 2.62
N ILE A 159 0.33 10.51 3.46
CA ILE A 159 1.22 9.95 4.49
C ILE A 159 0.47 9.71 5.79
N SER A 160 -0.29 10.72 6.27
CA SER A 160 -0.90 10.71 7.61
C SER A 160 -2.28 10.04 7.65
N ASP A 161 -3.05 10.12 6.56
CA ASP A 161 -4.48 9.76 6.54
C ASP A 161 -4.81 8.60 5.60
N ARG A 162 -3.93 7.60 5.55
CA ARG A 162 -4.04 6.45 4.62
C ARG A 162 -5.37 5.70 4.75
N GLU A 163 -5.89 5.55 5.97
CA GLU A 163 -7.14 4.83 6.19
C GLU A 163 -8.35 5.61 5.64
N SER A 164 -8.42 6.90 5.86
CA SER A 164 -9.45 7.77 5.29
C SER A 164 -9.44 7.74 3.74
N ILE A 165 -8.24 7.75 3.15
CA ILE A 165 -8.10 7.67 1.69
C ILE A 165 -8.55 6.30 1.17
N LYS A 166 -8.18 5.22 1.84
CA LYS A 166 -8.63 3.87 1.52
C LYS A 166 -10.15 3.76 1.56
N GLU A 167 -10.80 4.32 2.59
CA GLU A 167 -12.26 4.35 2.69
C GLU A 167 -12.91 5.19 1.59
N LYS A 168 -12.34 6.34 1.25
CA LYS A 168 -12.79 7.18 0.14
C LYS A 168 -12.71 6.45 -1.20
N ILE A 169 -11.61 5.74 -1.45
CA ILE A 169 -11.46 4.95 -2.68
C ILE A 169 -12.45 3.80 -2.68
N PHE A 170 -12.58 3.06 -1.58
CA PHE A 170 -13.51 1.95 -1.48
C PHE A 170 -14.97 2.37 -1.67
N SER A 171 -15.38 3.47 -1.05
CA SER A 171 -16.72 4.02 -1.25
C SER A 171 -16.94 4.51 -2.69
N ALA A 172 -15.94 5.13 -3.30
CA ALA A 172 -16.03 5.57 -4.69
C ALA A 172 -16.13 4.39 -5.67
N LEU A 173 -15.39 3.31 -5.45
CA LEU A 173 -15.48 2.10 -6.28
C LEU A 173 -16.88 1.47 -6.23
N LYS A 174 -17.60 1.61 -5.11
CA LYS A 174 -18.97 1.10 -4.96
C LYS A 174 -20.05 2.03 -5.47
N SER A 175 -19.93 3.32 -5.20
CA SER A 175 -21.04 4.27 -5.36
C SER A 175 -20.82 5.37 -6.38
N ARG A 176 -19.57 5.62 -6.81
CA ARG A 176 -19.28 6.67 -7.78
C ARG A 176 -19.67 6.21 -9.19
N PRO A 177 -20.54 6.93 -9.91
CA PRO A 177 -20.80 6.65 -11.30
C PRO A 177 -19.54 6.90 -12.13
N ILE A 178 -19.27 6.04 -13.11
CA ILE A 178 -18.08 6.14 -13.98
C ILE A 178 -18.17 7.40 -14.86
N ASN A 179 -19.37 7.72 -15.33
CA ASN A 179 -19.67 8.94 -16.08
C ASN A 179 -20.82 9.68 -15.38
N GLU A 180 -20.96 10.98 -15.66
CA GLU A 180 -22.08 11.78 -15.13
C GLU A 180 -23.44 11.14 -15.48
N GLY A 181 -24.14 10.64 -14.47
CA GLY A 181 -25.42 9.94 -14.64
C GLY A 181 -25.31 8.49 -15.15
N GLY A 182 -24.13 7.93 -15.26
CA GLY A 182 -23.89 6.55 -15.70
C GLY A 182 -24.02 5.52 -14.57
N PRO A 183 -23.84 4.23 -14.89
CA PRO A 183 -23.82 3.17 -13.91
C PRO A 183 -22.56 3.24 -13.03
N THR A 184 -22.66 2.67 -11.83
CA THR A 184 -21.51 2.44 -10.96
C THR A 184 -20.61 1.33 -11.52
N LEU A 185 -19.39 1.21 -10.97
CA LEU A 185 -18.46 0.14 -11.38
C LEU A 185 -19.10 -1.25 -11.18
N GLU A 186 -19.80 -1.45 -10.06
CA GLU A 186 -20.48 -2.71 -9.74
C GLU A 186 -21.60 -3.02 -10.73
N GLU A 187 -22.39 -2.03 -11.11
CA GLU A 187 -23.50 -2.19 -12.05
C GLU A 187 -23.04 -2.40 -13.49
N LYS A 188 -22.03 -1.64 -13.94
CA LYS A 188 -21.52 -1.71 -15.31
C LYS A 188 -20.91 -3.07 -15.63
N TYR A 189 -20.26 -3.70 -14.67
CA TYR A 189 -19.58 -4.97 -14.87
C TYR A 189 -20.26 -6.17 -14.19
N GLY A 190 -21.33 -5.94 -13.44
CA GLY A 190 -22.01 -7.02 -12.70
C GLY A 190 -21.12 -7.68 -11.65
N ILE A 191 -20.27 -6.90 -11.00
CA ILE A 191 -19.33 -7.35 -9.96
C ILE A 191 -19.77 -6.85 -8.58
N ASP A 192 -19.20 -7.45 -7.55
CA ASP A 192 -19.29 -7.01 -6.16
C ASP A 192 -17.89 -6.73 -5.65
N VAL A 193 -17.61 -5.49 -5.26
CA VAL A 193 -16.31 -5.09 -4.70
C VAL A 193 -16.25 -5.50 -3.23
N VAL A 194 -15.48 -6.55 -2.94
CA VAL A 194 -15.38 -7.16 -1.61
C VAL A 194 -14.44 -6.35 -0.70
N SER A 195 -13.27 -5.98 -1.19
CA SER A 195 -12.28 -5.22 -0.41
C SER A 195 -11.33 -4.43 -1.31
N PHE A 196 -10.80 -3.36 -0.75
CA PHE A 196 -9.73 -2.57 -1.35
C PHE A 196 -8.58 -2.43 -0.35
N VAL A 197 -7.37 -2.65 -0.81
CA VAL A 197 -6.14 -2.55 0.01
C VAL A 197 -5.14 -1.66 -0.71
N LEU A 198 -4.81 -0.54 -0.08
CA LEU A 198 -3.69 0.30 -0.48
C LEU A 198 -2.43 -0.28 0.16
N LYS A 199 -1.53 -0.87 -0.63
CA LYS A 199 -0.34 -1.56 -0.12
C LYS A 199 0.74 -0.56 0.30
N ASP A 200 1.54 -0.11 -0.66
CA ASP A 200 2.67 0.78 -0.42
C ASP A 200 2.51 2.06 -1.21
N THR A 201 2.87 3.16 -0.57
CA THR A 201 3.04 4.46 -1.23
C THR A 201 4.47 4.90 -0.96
N ARG A 202 5.27 5.02 -2.00
CA ARG A 202 6.66 5.47 -1.94
C ARG A 202 6.78 6.82 -2.61
N PHE A 203 7.49 7.70 -1.97
CA PHE A 203 7.82 9.02 -2.52
C PHE A 203 9.20 8.97 -3.16
N GLY A 204 9.49 9.92 -4.05
CA GLY A 204 10.83 10.04 -4.61
C GLY A 204 11.87 10.31 -3.52
N ASP A 205 13.04 9.72 -3.62
CA ASP A 205 14.10 9.76 -2.59
C ASP A 205 14.43 11.19 -2.14
N LYS A 206 14.46 12.14 -3.06
CA LYS A 206 14.69 13.56 -2.73
C LYS A 206 13.62 14.18 -1.83
N LEU A 207 12.37 13.75 -1.98
CA LEU A 207 11.28 14.25 -1.13
C LEU A 207 11.32 13.59 0.25
N VAL A 208 11.62 12.30 0.30
CA VAL A 208 11.81 11.57 1.57
C VAL A 208 12.92 12.21 2.36
N GLU A 209 14.09 12.44 1.75
CA GLU A 209 15.23 13.10 2.36
C GLU A 209 14.91 14.52 2.86
N ALA A 210 14.24 15.33 2.05
CA ALA A 210 13.82 16.68 2.44
C ALA A 210 12.82 16.68 3.59
N THR A 211 11.90 15.72 3.61
CA THR A 211 10.90 15.58 4.67
C THR A 211 11.52 15.09 5.97
N GLU A 212 12.44 14.13 5.89
CA GLU A 212 13.21 13.65 7.04
C GLU A 212 14.10 14.74 7.62
N GLU A 213 14.76 15.53 6.77
CA GLU A 213 15.58 16.66 7.23
C GLU A 213 14.73 17.74 7.90
N LYS A 214 13.57 18.07 7.32
CA LYS A 214 12.63 19.02 7.95
C LYS A 214 12.19 18.52 9.33
N LYS A 215 11.76 17.27 9.42
CA LYS A 215 11.33 16.66 10.69
C LYS A 215 12.46 16.60 11.71
N ARG A 216 13.66 16.29 11.27
CA ARG A 216 14.85 16.33 12.12
C ARG A 216 15.12 17.73 12.66
N ARG A 217 15.01 18.78 11.82
CA ARG A 217 15.17 20.18 12.26
C ARG A 217 14.08 20.59 13.25
N GLU A 218 12.82 20.18 13.02
CA GLU A 218 11.71 20.42 13.95
C GLU A 218 11.97 19.76 15.30
N LEU A 219 12.39 18.50 15.34
CA LEU A 219 12.73 17.78 16.56
C LEU A 219 13.91 18.39 17.32
N ILE A 220 14.93 18.88 16.59
CA ILE A 220 16.07 19.56 17.20
C ILE A 220 15.61 20.88 17.84
N ALA A 221 14.83 21.68 17.12
CA ALA A 221 14.29 22.93 17.64
C ALA A 221 13.36 22.72 18.86
N GLU A 222 12.56 21.68 18.87
CA GLU A 222 11.72 21.29 20.00
C GLU A 222 12.57 20.86 21.21
N ALA A 223 13.62 20.06 20.97
CA ALA A 223 14.56 19.66 22.02
C ALA A 223 15.33 20.84 22.62
N GLU A 224 15.77 21.80 21.78
CA GLU A 224 16.44 23.03 22.22
C GLU A 224 15.48 23.91 23.03
N ASN A 225 14.24 24.09 22.61
CA ASN A 225 13.22 24.81 23.35
C ASN A 225 12.95 24.16 24.70
N TYR A 226 12.80 22.83 24.72
CA TYR A 226 12.60 22.11 25.98
C TYR A 226 13.80 22.25 26.92
N ALA A 227 15.04 22.14 26.38
CA ALA A 227 16.25 22.36 27.17
C ALA A 227 16.34 23.79 27.75
N ALA A 228 15.98 24.79 26.94
CA ALA A 228 15.92 26.21 27.39
C ALA A 228 14.87 26.43 28.49
N ASP A 229 13.69 25.83 28.35
CA ASP A 229 12.63 25.91 29.39
C ASP A 229 13.06 25.21 30.69
N GLN A 230 13.72 24.06 30.59
CA GLN A 230 14.28 23.37 31.78
C GLN A 230 15.36 24.22 32.46
N GLU A 231 16.27 24.82 31.70
CA GLU A 231 17.30 25.69 32.24
C GLU A 231 16.69 26.95 32.86
N ALA A 232 15.71 27.60 32.22
CA ALA A 232 14.98 28.72 32.78
C ALA A 232 14.25 28.34 34.10
N SER A 233 13.65 27.16 34.14
CA SER A 233 13.02 26.61 35.34
C SER A 233 14.04 26.37 36.46
N ARG A 234 15.21 25.80 36.11
CA ARG A 234 16.31 25.58 37.06
C ARG A 234 16.82 26.89 37.64
N ILE A 235 17.04 27.88 36.79
CA ILE A 235 17.47 29.23 37.20
C ILE A 235 16.44 29.86 38.15
N ARG A 236 15.15 29.81 37.82
CA ARG A 236 14.07 30.33 38.70
C ARG A 236 14.07 29.65 40.05
N LYS A 237 14.21 28.32 40.11
CA LYS A 237 14.30 27.55 41.38
C LYS A 237 15.51 27.95 42.20
N LEU A 238 16.66 28.15 41.57
CA LEU A 238 17.87 28.61 42.23
C LEU A 238 17.69 30.02 42.82
N TYR A 239 17.12 30.96 42.05
CA TYR A 239 16.83 32.32 42.58
C TYR A 239 15.81 32.28 43.72
N ALA A 240 14.77 31.47 43.64
CA ALA A 240 13.84 31.29 44.73
C ALA A 240 14.50 30.78 46.02
N ALA A 241 15.36 29.77 45.88
CA ALA A 241 16.13 29.20 47.01
C ALA A 241 17.12 30.21 47.60
N TYR A 242 17.76 31.05 46.76
CA TYR A 242 18.61 32.15 47.25
C TYR A 242 17.80 33.23 48.02
N LEU A 243 16.66 33.61 47.49
CA LEU A 243 15.78 34.58 48.19
C LEU A 243 15.31 34.06 49.56
N GLU A 244 14.92 32.76 49.59
CA GLU A 244 14.50 32.11 50.83
C GLU A 244 15.66 32.04 51.87
N SER A 245 16.86 31.73 51.42
CA SER A 245 18.06 31.71 52.27
C SER A 245 18.42 33.12 52.79
N ILE A 246 18.29 34.17 51.98
CA ILE A 246 18.50 35.58 52.41
C ILE A 246 17.46 35.96 53.44
N GLN A 247 16.19 35.66 53.18
CA GLN A 247 15.11 35.97 54.15
C GLN A 247 15.29 35.21 55.48
N SER A 248 15.74 33.98 55.44
CA SER A 248 16.03 33.21 56.66
C SER A 248 17.22 33.78 57.44
N LEU A 249 18.25 34.26 56.77
CA LEU A 249 19.40 34.93 57.35
C LEU A 249 19.00 36.30 57.98
N GLN A 250 18.21 37.12 57.27
CA GLN A 250 17.67 38.38 57.79
C GLN A 250 16.83 38.15 59.05
N LYS A 251 16.02 37.12 59.07
CA LYS A 251 15.22 36.73 60.23
C LYS A 251 16.07 36.24 61.43
N ALA A 252 17.18 35.55 61.18
CA ALA A 252 18.09 35.05 62.21
C ALA A 252 18.95 36.17 62.82
N ILE A 253 19.30 37.20 62.06
CA ILE A 253 20.14 38.32 62.53
C ILE A 253 19.32 39.39 63.30
N GLY A 254 17.96 39.38 63.16
CA GLY A 254 17.08 40.28 63.95
C GLY A 254 17.26 41.75 63.67
N ARG A 255 17.94 42.17 62.61
CA ARG A 255 18.23 43.56 62.25
C ARG A 255 17.76 43.91 60.85
N THR A 256 16.99 44.99 60.76
CA THR A 256 16.49 45.51 59.45
C THR A 256 17.26 46.80 59.05
N ASP A 257 18.56 46.88 59.29
CA ASP A 257 19.34 48.06 58.93
C ASP A 257 20.01 47.86 57.54
N GLY A 258 19.91 48.85 56.65
CA GLY A 258 20.40 48.78 55.24
C GLY A 258 21.91 48.56 55.09
N ALA A 259 22.72 48.66 56.16
CA ALA A 259 24.13 48.24 56.14
C ALA A 259 24.33 46.77 56.11
N THR A 260 23.34 46.01 56.58
CA THR A 260 23.39 44.49 56.55
C THR A 260 23.07 43.93 55.16
N ASP A 261 22.28 44.71 54.38
CA ASP A 261 21.94 44.30 53.01
C ASP A 261 23.15 44.43 52.08
N ALA A 262 23.97 45.46 52.26
CA ALA A 262 25.22 45.63 51.49
C ALA A 262 26.22 44.50 51.77
N ALA A 263 26.41 44.14 53.06
CA ALA A 263 27.31 43.06 53.46
C ALA A 263 26.82 41.66 52.98
N LEU A 264 25.51 41.46 52.97
CA LEU A 264 24.88 40.25 52.43
C LEU A 264 25.04 40.17 50.90
N PHE A 265 24.89 41.28 50.21
CA PHE A 265 25.12 41.35 48.75
C PHE A 265 26.57 41.06 48.40
N GLU A 266 27.51 41.57 49.20
CA GLU A 266 28.95 41.32 49.02
C GLU A 266 29.30 39.85 49.26
N PHE A 267 28.75 39.24 50.31
CA PHE A 267 28.90 37.81 50.62
C PHE A 267 28.34 36.93 49.52
N LEU A 268 27.15 37.19 48.99
CA LEU A 268 26.54 36.45 47.89
C LEU A 268 27.30 36.63 46.59
N THR A 269 27.84 37.83 46.36
CA THR A 269 28.68 38.08 45.20
C THR A 269 30.01 37.28 45.27
N GLN A 270 30.62 37.22 46.46
CA GLN A 270 31.83 36.43 46.70
C GLN A 270 31.53 34.92 46.55
N GLN A 271 30.38 34.42 47.01
CA GLN A 271 29.97 33.04 46.88
C GLN A 271 29.70 32.66 45.41
N LYS A 272 29.07 33.56 44.64
CA LYS A 272 28.93 33.39 43.19
C LYS A 272 30.29 33.32 42.45
N TRP A 273 31.21 34.15 42.84
CA TRP A 273 32.55 34.16 42.27
C TRP A 273 33.32 32.88 42.64
N ALA A 274 33.17 32.38 43.87
CA ALA A 274 33.78 31.11 44.28
C ALA A 274 33.21 29.92 43.51
N ALA A 275 31.88 29.85 43.35
CA ALA A 275 31.20 28.77 42.56
C ALA A 275 31.52 28.85 41.06
N ALA A 276 31.70 30.06 40.48
CA ALA A 276 32.17 30.23 39.12
C ALA A 276 33.63 29.81 38.96
N TYR A 277 34.45 30.03 39.97
CA TYR A 277 35.83 29.60 39.98
C TYR A 277 36.01 28.10 40.06
N GLU A 278 35.20 27.41 40.89
CA GLU A 278 35.18 25.93 40.94
C GLU A 278 34.76 25.31 39.61
N LYS A 279 33.81 25.92 38.92
CA LYS A 279 33.33 25.43 37.63
C LYS A 279 34.34 25.61 36.48
N ASN A 280 35.23 26.57 36.58
CA ASN A 280 36.20 26.91 35.54
C ASN A 280 37.62 26.32 35.79
N GLN A 281 37.82 25.44 36.77
CA GLN A 281 39.12 24.79 37.00
C GLN A 281 39.57 23.86 35.87
N GLY A 282 38.75 23.63 34.81
CA GLY A 282 39.08 22.80 33.66
C GLY A 282 39.71 23.56 32.48
N ASP A 283 39.54 24.88 32.37
CA ASP A 283 40.10 25.69 31.28
C ASP A 283 41.07 26.74 31.81
N GLN A 284 42.32 26.66 31.39
CA GLN A 284 43.43 27.53 31.78
C GLN A 284 43.22 28.98 31.27
N GLN A 285 42.24 29.69 31.75
CA GLN A 285 42.16 31.15 31.58
C GLN A 285 42.34 31.82 32.92
N THR A 286 43.54 32.39 33.11
CA THR A 286 43.90 33.21 34.29
C THR A 286 43.08 34.47 34.31
N ILE A 287 42.08 34.52 35.17
CA ILE A 287 41.32 35.75 35.41
C ILE A 287 42.11 36.59 36.43
N VAL A 288 42.76 37.64 35.99
CA VAL A 288 43.44 38.62 36.86
C VAL A 288 42.34 39.53 37.41
N ILE A 289 41.98 39.40 38.71
CA ILE A 289 41.13 40.32 39.42
C ILE A 289 41.96 41.51 39.89
N GLN A 290 41.95 42.61 39.15
CA GLN A 290 42.44 43.89 39.66
C GLN A 290 41.37 44.49 40.60
N ASN A 291 41.76 44.62 41.85
CA ASN A 291 40.96 45.22 42.91
C ASN A 291 40.95 46.75 42.72
N THR A 292 40.11 47.26 41.83
CA THR A 292 39.85 48.67 41.68
C THR A 292 38.42 48.98 42.11
N GLN A 293 38.25 49.94 43.00
CA GLN A 293 37.01 50.41 43.59
C GLN A 293 36.01 51.05 42.61
N THR A 294 36.08 50.68 41.35
CA THR A 294 35.09 51.06 40.33
C THR A 294 34.42 49.82 39.77
N PRO A 295 33.06 49.77 39.67
CA PRO A 295 32.37 48.62 39.09
C PRO A 295 32.87 48.42 37.64
N PRO A 296 33.25 47.19 37.23
CA PRO A 296 33.67 46.91 35.88
C PRO A 296 32.53 47.18 34.91
N ALA A 297 32.80 48.04 33.93
CA ALA A 297 31.89 48.21 32.79
C ALA A 297 31.73 46.84 32.10
N LEU A 298 30.49 46.43 31.89
CA LEU A 298 30.10 45.25 31.16
C LEU A 298 30.65 45.36 29.73
N THR A 299 31.80 44.75 29.50
CA THR A 299 32.30 44.53 28.14
C THR A 299 31.56 43.33 27.55
N ILE A 300 30.65 43.60 26.62
CA ILE A 300 30.00 42.57 25.82
C ILE A 300 31.08 41.86 24.98
N PRO A 301 31.24 40.55 25.07
CA PRO A 301 32.22 39.86 24.24
C PRO A 301 31.83 40.02 22.75
N GLN A 302 32.78 40.53 21.97
CA GLN A 302 32.63 40.58 20.53
C GLN A 302 32.37 39.17 19.99
N ALA A 303 31.42 39.09 19.08
CA ALA A 303 31.03 37.86 18.42
C ALA A 303 32.25 37.08 17.88
N LEU A 304 32.27 35.79 18.18
CA LEU A 304 33.22 34.82 17.61
C LEU A 304 33.21 34.89 16.08
N PRO A 305 34.36 34.84 15.43
CA PRO A 305 34.45 34.81 13.96
C PRO A 305 33.76 33.55 13.44
N ALA A 306 32.93 33.73 12.42
CA ALA A 306 32.24 32.65 11.75
C ALA A 306 33.20 31.55 11.27
N PRO A 307 32.83 30.26 11.35
CA PRO A 307 33.66 29.16 10.88
C PRO A 307 33.90 29.29 9.37
N LYS A 308 35.17 29.25 8.95
CA LYS A 308 35.55 29.22 7.54
C LYS A 308 34.98 27.98 6.88
N VAL A 309 34.05 28.18 5.96
CA VAL A 309 33.58 27.15 5.01
C VAL A 309 34.81 26.74 4.18
N LYS A 310 35.24 25.51 4.31
CA LYS A 310 36.20 24.89 3.40
C LYS A 310 35.49 24.62 2.08
N ASP A 311 35.80 25.38 1.05
CA ASP A 311 35.50 25.04 -0.33
C ASP A 311 36.09 23.65 -0.63
N ARG A 312 35.25 22.68 -0.87
CA ARG A 312 35.61 21.46 -1.57
C ARG A 312 35.39 21.71 -3.05
N GLN A 313 36.48 22.04 -3.73
CA GLN A 313 36.63 21.76 -5.16
C GLN A 313 36.83 20.24 -5.31
N GLU A 314 36.01 19.61 -6.07
CA GLU A 314 36.04 18.61 -7.14
C GLU A 314 34.76 17.78 -7.19
#